data_fbaac8d27702440f974cb261793c4da9
#
_entry.id   fbaac8d27702440f974cb261793c4da9
#
_cell.length_a   1.000
_cell.length_b   1.000
_cell.length_c   1.000
_cell.angle_alpha   90.00
_cell.angle_beta   90.00
_cell.angle_gamma   90.00
#
_symmetry.space_group_name_H-M   'P 1'
#
loop_
_entity.id
_entity.type
_entity.pdbx_description
1 polymer ?
#
loop_
_entity_poly.entity_id
_entity_poly.type
_entity_poly.pdbx_seq_one_letter_code
_entity_poly.pdbx_strand_id
1 'polypeptide(L)'
;MNSSFVIRKKTFEWISRPLTWLTPEWWVIVFATFAAILTTLYSFQHGYITAYGDAESHLNIAKRVIGSLTPGFAQLGGIWLPLPHILLIPFVYSDFLWRTGLAGSIVSGVAFVISSLYIYKLAHLLMHNKGAAFFTALVFVMNPNILYLQSTSMTELPLIVFFILSSYFFIRFLLDDTKLLMLIAAAGFGFCASLSRYDGWALVMMEAGVLFLYYFPFKFNWGWFGLQDEPIPFIVASTKQKLLDRWHKLEGRELLFTTLAFFGIFIWLLWSYLILGDPLYFTHSQFSANSQQMGWLAKGQLPAYHKPIMALIYYTATSMESSGTLLACIAIFGVVAFGLNKEMRYRWLILLVLFVPFFFNVLTLFLGQSIIFLPGVTPINFEWTLFNVRYGVMMVPIISLFIGYLFSQSKTFGRALIGGLLLLQCVFFFIGFTPVLALQDGLIGLSSLTGKLPDAQNWLSKNYDSGLILMDDYKRTLSIIKSPIPMQDVIYIGNKPYWEESLVAPEKYARWIIIQRDDELWNKIYEDPALNGRLYKYFTKEYTSNEILIFKRNSVPESN
;
A
#
# COMPACT_ATOMS: atom_id res chain seq x y z
N MET A 1 16.48 -75.91 -19.52
CA MET A 1 16.77 -74.94 -18.42
C MET A 1 17.42 -73.69 -19.02
N ASN A 2 16.66 -72.67 -19.38
CA ASN A 2 17.17 -71.39 -19.77
C ASN A 2 16.17 -70.35 -19.28
N SER A 3 16.46 -69.77 -18.13
CA SER A 3 15.70 -68.64 -17.56
C SER A 3 16.34 -67.33 -18.02
N SER A 4 15.76 -66.71 -19.04
CA SER A 4 16.14 -65.36 -19.46
C SER A 4 15.52 -64.33 -18.52
N PHE A 5 16.39 -63.62 -17.77
CA PHE A 5 16.05 -62.48 -16.96
C PHE A 5 15.61 -61.30 -17.85
N VAL A 6 14.35 -60.98 -17.83
CA VAL A 6 13.80 -59.73 -18.41
C VAL A 6 13.97 -58.62 -17.41
N ILE A 7 15.03 -57.82 -17.54
CA ILE A 7 15.20 -56.56 -16.84
C ILE A 7 14.21 -55.56 -17.44
N ARG A 8 13.14 -55.28 -16.71
CA ARG A 8 12.17 -54.24 -17.06
C ARG A 8 12.87 -52.86 -17.06
N LYS A 9 13.03 -52.28 -18.26
CA LYS A 9 13.34 -50.85 -18.46
C LYS A 9 12.22 -49.98 -17.86
N LYS A 10 12.29 -49.67 -16.58
CA LYS A 10 11.37 -48.73 -15.90
C LYS A 10 12.05 -47.43 -15.48
N THR A 11 13.14 -47.01 -16.09
CA THR A 11 13.99 -45.95 -15.58
C THR A 11 14.18 -44.77 -16.51
N PHE A 12 13.28 -44.47 -17.46
CA PHE A 12 13.44 -43.23 -18.26
C PHE A 12 12.15 -42.57 -18.76
N GLU A 13 10.97 -42.94 -18.24
CA GLU A 13 9.71 -42.28 -18.63
C GLU A 13 9.41 -40.99 -17.86
N TRP A 14 10.21 -40.62 -16.87
CA TRP A 14 10.02 -39.39 -16.10
C TRP A 14 10.58 -38.13 -16.78
N ILE A 15 11.51 -38.27 -17.72
CA ILE A 15 12.17 -37.13 -18.39
C ILE A 15 11.48 -36.73 -19.71
N SER A 16 10.61 -37.56 -20.26
CA SER A 16 9.93 -37.32 -21.54
C SER A 16 8.44 -36.97 -21.43
N ARG A 17 7.90 -36.79 -20.23
CA ARG A 17 6.56 -36.16 -20.13
C ARG A 17 6.74 -34.70 -20.49
N PRO A 18 6.07 -34.21 -21.57
CA PRO A 18 6.12 -32.77 -21.86
C PRO A 18 5.61 -32.01 -20.64
N LEU A 19 6.15 -30.81 -20.41
CA LEU A 19 5.74 -29.86 -19.35
C LEU A 19 4.24 -29.46 -19.41
N THR A 20 3.38 -30.31 -19.93
CA THR A 20 1.92 -30.14 -20.12
C THR A 20 1.13 -30.08 -18.82
N TRP A 21 1.75 -30.32 -17.68
CA TRP A 21 1.13 -30.19 -16.36
C TRP A 21 1.32 -28.80 -15.73
N LEU A 22 2.15 -27.91 -16.31
CA LEU A 22 2.19 -26.53 -15.89
C LEU A 22 1.00 -25.77 -16.53
N THR A 23 -0.03 -25.55 -15.72
CA THR A 23 -1.14 -24.71 -16.13
C THR A 23 -0.70 -23.25 -16.29
N PRO A 24 -1.44 -22.40 -17.02
CA PRO A 24 -1.12 -20.98 -17.12
C PRO A 24 -0.93 -20.27 -15.76
N GLU A 25 -1.66 -20.72 -14.72
CA GLU A 25 -1.53 -20.22 -13.36
C GLU A 25 -0.11 -20.43 -12.80
N TRP A 26 0.48 -21.60 -13.02
CA TRP A 26 1.85 -21.88 -12.62
C TRP A 26 2.86 -20.98 -13.32
N TRP A 27 2.67 -20.73 -14.61
CA TRP A 27 3.53 -19.80 -15.33
C TRP A 27 3.45 -18.37 -14.79
N VAL A 28 2.24 -17.89 -14.43
CA VAL A 28 2.08 -16.59 -13.77
C VAL A 28 2.86 -16.54 -12.46
N ILE A 29 2.73 -17.57 -11.61
CA ILE A 29 3.47 -17.64 -10.34
C ILE A 29 4.97 -17.63 -10.59
N VAL A 30 5.48 -18.44 -11.52
CA VAL A 30 6.91 -18.52 -11.82
C VAL A 30 7.46 -17.18 -12.32
N PHE A 31 6.79 -16.55 -13.29
CA PHE A 31 7.21 -15.25 -13.82
C PHE A 31 7.14 -14.15 -12.76
N ALA A 32 6.08 -14.08 -11.98
CA ALA A 32 5.95 -13.10 -10.92
C ALA A 32 7.02 -13.29 -9.83
N THR A 33 7.27 -14.54 -9.41
CA THR A 33 8.31 -14.84 -8.41
C THR A 33 9.70 -14.48 -8.93
N PHE A 34 10.01 -14.85 -10.18
CA PHE A 34 11.30 -14.53 -10.80
C PHE A 34 11.50 -13.00 -10.91
N ALA A 35 10.47 -12.27 -11.39
CA ALA A 35 10.52 -10.81 -11.48
C ALA A 35 10.69 -10.17 -10.10
N ALA A 36 9.98 -10.67 -9.07
CA ALA A 36 10.08 -10.19 -7.70
C ALA A 36 11.50 -10.36 -7.16
N ILE A 37 12.09 -11.54 -7.31
CA ILE A 37 13.46 -11.81 -6.83
C ILE A 37 14.48 -10.92 -7.55
N LEU A 38 14.43 -10.83 -8.88
CA LEU A 38 15.36 -10.01 -9.64
C LEU A 38 15.29 -8.54 -9.25
N THR A 39 14.07 -7.99 -9.14
CA THR A 39 13.90 -6.57 -8.79
C THR A 39 14.30 -6.30 -7.34
N THR A 40 14.04 -7.24 -6.42
CA THR A 40 14.49 -7.11 -5.04
C THR A 40 16.01 -7.13 -4.95
N LEU A 41 16.70 -8.03 -5.66
CA LEU A 41 18.16 -8.08 -5.70
C LEU A 41 18.73 -6.77 -6.27
N TYR A 42 18.15 -6.27 -7.36
CA TYR A 42 18.55 -5.00 -7.95
C TYR A 42 18.36 -3.83 -6.96
N SER A 43 17.18 -3.74 -6.34
CA SER A 43 16.89 -2.69 -5.35
C SER A 43 17.78 -2.78 -4.12
N PHE A 44 18.12 -3.99 -3.68
CA PHE A 44 19.05 -4.22 -2.57
C PHE A 44 20.47 -3.73 -2.89
N GLN A 45 21.00 -4.11 -4.06
CA GLN A 45 22.34 -3.70 -4.49
C GLN A 45 22.51 -2.19 -4.64
N HIS A 46 21.43 -1.47 -5.02
CA HIS A 46 21.45 -0.01 -5.21
C HIS A 46 20.95 0.78 -3.99
N GLY A 47 20.57 0.10 -2.90
CA GLY A 47 20.05 0.77 -1.70
C GLY A 47 18.66 1.39 -1.86
N TYR A 48 17.86 0.92 -2.83
CA TYR A 48 16.54 1.49 -3.17
C TYR A 48 15.41 0.95 -2.27
N ILE A 49 15.62 -0.12 -1.52
CA ILE A 49 14.57 -0.74 -0.70
C ILE A 49 13.97 0.24 0.31
N THR A 50 14.81 1.08 0.92
CA THR A 50 14.43 2.08 1.93
C THR A 50 14.53 3.51 1.40
N ALA A 51 14.34 3.72 0.08
CA ALA A 51 14.38 5.06 -0.51
C ALA A 51 13.20 5.92 -0.03
N TYR A 52 12.01 5.35 0.12
CA TYR A 52 10.93 6.03 0.83
C TYR A 52 11.20 6.07 2.33
N GLY A 53 11.10 7.25 2.92
CA GLY A 53 11.14 7.37 4.37
C GLY A 53 9.99 6.63 5.06
N ASP A 54 8.82 6.51 4.42
CA ASP A 54 7.69 5.72 4.93
C ASP A 54 8.04 4.23 5.00
N ALA A 55 8.85 3.72 4.07
CA ALA A 55 9.32 2.33 4.11
C ALA A 55 10.13 2.02 5.38
N GLU A 56 11.03 2.93 5.78
CA GLU A 56 11.75 2.81 7.05
C GLU A 56 10.80 2.89 8.25
N SER A 57 9.85 3.83 8.22
CA SER A 57 8.87 3.98 9.30
C SER A 57 8.03 2.72 9.50
N HIS A 58 7.55 2.08 8.43
CA HIS A 58 6.78 0.84 8.53
C HIS A 58 7.60 -0.30 9.15
N LEU A 59 8.88 -0.43 8.79
CA LEU A 59 9.79 -1.39 9.39
C LEU A 59 10.02 -1.12 10.88
N ASN A 60 10.22 0.15 11.24
CA ASN A 60 10.43 0.58 12.63
C ASN A 60 9.19 0.33 13.49
N ILE A 61 7.99 0.64 12.99
CA ILE A 61 6.74 0.34 13.70
C ILE A 61 6.62 -1.15 14.00
N ALA A 62 6.87 -2.01 13.02
CA ALA A 62 6.86 -3.45 13.25
C ALA A 62 7.94 -3.91 14.24
N LYS A 63 9.16 -3.36 14.14
CA LYS A 63 10.27 -3.68 15.07
C LYS A 63 9.98 -3.23 16.50
N ARG A 64 9.30 -2.09 16.69
CA ARG A 64 8.91 -1.58 18.00
C ARG A 64 7.97 -2.50 18.76
N VAL A 65 7.08 -3.21 18.05
CA VAL A 65 6.17 -4.18 18.68
C VAL A 65 6.91 -5.26 19.47
N ILE A 66 8.10 -5.66 19.01
CA ILE A 66 8.87 -6.76 19.59
C ILE A 66 10.16 -6.33 20.30
N GLY A 67 10.68 -5.14 20.03
CA GLY A 67 12.02 -4.75 20.45
C GLY A 67 12.17 -3.29 20.83
N SER A 68 11.10 -2.56 21.16
CA SER A 68 11.22 -1.20 21.73
C SER A 68 11.46 -1.25 23.24
N LEU A 69 11.69 -0.10 23.85
CA LEU A 69 11.79 0.06 25.31
C LEU A 69 10.51 -0.43 26.03
N THR A 70 9.33 -0.26 25.39
CA THR A 70 8.03 -0.72 25.88
C THR A 70 7.36 -1.55 24.80
N PRO A 71 7.77 -2.82 24.58
CA PRO A 71 7.24 -3.64 23.49
C PRO A 71 5.77 -3.98 23.69
N GLY A 72 5.04 -4.22 22.58
CA GLY A 72 3.64 -4.60 22.60
C GLY A 72 2.84 -4.00 21.46
N PHE A 73 1.58 -4.40 21.34
CA PHE A 73 0.68 -3.94 20.28
C PHE A 73 0.34 -2.44 20.35
N ALA A 74 0.58 -1.78 21.50
CA ALA A 74 0.48 -0.33 21.62
C ALA A 74 1.46 0.41 20.70
N GLN A 75 2.50 -0.27 20.20
CA GLN A 75 3.52 0.28 19.32
C GLN A 75 3.14 0.24 17.82
N LEU A 76 1.95 -0.24 17.46
CA LEU A 76 1.50 -0.36 16.04
C LEU A 76 1.27 0.98 15.33
N GLY A 77 1.62 2.10 15.95
CA GLY A 77 1.48 3.43 15.37
C GLY A 77 0.14 4.08 15.70
N GLY A 78 -0.26 5.12 14.96
CA GLY A 78 -1.48 5.88 15.29
C GLY A 78 -2.25 6.38 14.08
N ILE A 79 -1.58 6.58 12.94
CA ILE A 79 -2.20 7.07 11.70
C ILE A 79 -2.25 6.02 10.61
N TRP A 80 -1.31 5.09 10.57
CA TRP A 80 -1.29 3.99 9.59
C TRP A 80 -1.97 2.76 10.16
N LEU A 81 -2.76 2.11 9.33
CA LEU A 81 -3.52 0.91 9.68
C LEU A 81 -2.59 -0.28 9.99
N PRO A 82 -2.96 -1.19 10.89
CA PRO A 82 -2.01 -2.08 11.57
C PRO A 82 -1.58 -3.29 10.75
N LEU A 83 -2.38 -3.78 9.79
CA LEU A 83 -2.13 -5.07 9.15
C LEU A 83 -0.80 -5.17 8.40
N PRO A 84 -0.34 -4.15 7.63
CA PRO A 84 0.97 -4.21 7.00
C PRO A 84 2.11 -4.37 8.02
N HIS A 85 2.03 -3.69 9.16
CA HIS A 85 3.01 -3.79 10.24
C HIS A 85 2.99 -5.18 10.90
N ILE A 86 1.79 -5.73 11.15
CA ILE A 86 1.63 -7.09 11.71
C ILE A 86 2.26 -8.13 10.78
N LEU A 87 2.09 -7.99 9.47
CA LEU A 87 2.69 -8.89 8.48
C LEU A 87 4.23 -8.81 8.47
N LEU A 88 4.82 -7.67 8.85
CA LEU A 88 6.27 -7.48 8.94
C LEU A 88 6.88 -8.09 10.21
N ILE A 89 6.13 -8.21 11.33
CA ILE A 89 6.64 -8.63 12.64
C ILE A 89 7.51 -9.91 12.57
N PRO A 90 7.09 -11.00 11.93
CA PRO A 90 7.89 -12.22 11.88
C PRO A 90 9.27 -12.04 11.23
N PHE A 91 9.39 -11.12 10.29
CA PHE A 91 10.61 -10.90 9.51
C PHE A 91 11.54 -9.86 10.15
N VAL A 92 11.00 -8.82 10.80
CA VAL A 92 11.81 -7.82 11.52
C VAL A 92 12.41 -8.34 12.83
N TYR A 93 12.06 -9.59 13.22
CA TYR A 93 12.75 -10.28 14.31
C TYR A 93 14.26 -10.44 13.99
N SER A 94 14.59 -10.74 12.73
CA SER A 94 15.95 -10.71 12.23
C SER A 94 16.43 -9.27 12.02
N ASP A 95 17.48 -8.87 12.75
CA ASP A 95 18.09 -7.53 12.59
C ASP A 95 18.62 -7.32 11.16
N PHE A 96 19.12 -8.37 10.50
CA PHE A 96 19.55 -8.28 9.11
C PHE A 96 18.37 -7.91 8.19
N LEU A 97 17.24 -8.63 8.28
CA LEU A 97 16.07 -8.36 7.44
C LEU A 97 15.44 -6.99 7.76
N TRP A 98 15.44 -6.59 9.02
CA TRP A 98 14.96 -5.27 9.43
C TRP A 98 15.86 -4.15 8.89
N ARG A 99 17.18 -4.19 9.15
CA ARG A 99 18.13 -3.14 8.79
C ARG A 99 18.32 -2.99 7.28
N THR A 100 18.21 -4.08 6.54
CA THR A 100 18.29 -4.06 5.06
C THR A 100 16.97 -3.70 4.38
N GLY A 101 15.85 -3.75 5.10
CA GLY A 101 14.51 -3.58 4.55
C GLY A 101 13.95 -4.83 3.85
N LEU A 102 14.72 -5.92 3.75
CA LEU A 102 14.30 -7.16 3.09
C LEU A 102 13.07 -7.80 3.74
N ALA A 103 12.77 -7.51 5.02
CA ALA A 103 11.51 -7.87 5.66
C ALA A 103 10.31 -7.35 4.85
N GLY A 104 10.37 -6.11 4.39
CA GLY A 104 9.36 -5.51 3.52
C GLY A 104 9.28 -6.17 2.15
N SER A 105 10.43 -6.45 1.54
CA SER A 105 10.50 -7.11 0.23
C SER A 105 9.85 -8.50 0.25
N ILE A 106 9.98 -9.26 1.36
CA ILE A 106 9.33 -10.57 1.50
C ILE A 106 7.80 -10.41 1.53
N VAL A 107 7.28 -9.54 2.39
CA VAL A 107 5.83 -9.33 2.53
C VAL A 107 5.21 -8.80 1.24
N SER A 108 5.80 -7.74 0.66
CA SER A 108 5.32 -7.13 -0.57
C SER A 108 5.51 -8.04 -1.78
N GLY A 109 6.59 -8.82 -1.83
CA GLY A 109 6.84 -9.81 -2.89
C GLY A 109 5.81 -10.94 -2.90
N VAL A 110 5.45 -11.48 -1.73
CA VAL A 110 4.38 -12.47 -1.60
C VAL A 110 3.04 -11.87 -2.04
N ALA A 111 2.73 -10.64 -1.59
CA ALA A 111 1.53 -9.91 -2.01
C ALA A 111 1.49 -9.72 -3.53
N PHE A 112 2.61 -9.38 -4.17
CA PHE A 112 2.72 -9.22 -5.62
C PHE A 112 2.45 -10.53 -6.38
N VAL A 113 3.02 -11.66 -5.94
CA VAL A 113 2.82 -12.96 -6.60
C VAL A 113 1.36 -13.41 -6.49
N ILE A 114 0.74 -13.25 -5.31
CA ILE A 114 -0.69 -13.57 -5.10
C ILE A 114 -1.56 -12.64 -5.95
N SER A 115 -1.26 -11.34 -6.00
CA SER A 115 -1.97 -10.37 -6.84
C SER A 115 -1.92 -10.76 -8.30
N SER A 116 -0.74 -11.12 -8.82
CA SER A 116 -0.53 -11.55 -10.20
C SER A 116 -1.40 -12.76 -10.56
N LEU A 117 -1.45 -13.77 -9.66
CA LEU A 117 -2.28 -14.95 -9.83
C LEU A 117 -3.78 -14.60 -9.82
N TYR A 118 -4.22 -13.72 -8.92
CA TYR A 118 -5.64 -13.39 -8.83
C TYR A 118 -6.10 -12.38 -9.87
N ILE A 119 -5.22 -11.55 -10.40
CA ILE A 119 -5.48 -10.77 -11.63
C ILE A 119 -5.70 -11.73 -12.81
N TYR A 120 -4.87 -12.76 -12.98
CA TYR A 120 -5.10 -13.80 -13.97
C TYR A 120 -6.48 -14.47 -13.79
N LYS A 121 -6.82 -14.89 -12.55
CA LYS A 121 -8.09 -15.54 -12.25
C LYS A 121 -9.29 -14.61 -12.50
N LEU A 122 -9.18 -13.33 -12.13
CA LEU A 122 -10.21 -12.33 -12.38
C LEU A 122 -10.40 -12.10 -13.88
N ALA A 123 -9.31 -11.94 -14.61
CA ALA A 123 -9.33 -11.81 -16.07
C ALA A 123 -9.95 -13.04 -16.73
N HIS A 124 -9.57 -14.24 -16.31
CA HIS A 124 -10.16 -15.47 -16.83
C HIS A 124 -11.66 -15.59 -16.52
N LEU A 125 -12.08 -15.16 -15.33
CA LEU A 125 -13.50 -15.13 -14.94
C LEU A 125 -14.33 -14.21 -15.86
N LEU A 126 -13.78 -13.03 -16.22
CA LEU A 126 -14.52 -12.03 -17.01
C LEU A 126 -14.40 -12.25 -18.54
N MET A 127 -13.32 -12.87 -19.01
CA MET A 127 -13.03 -13.00 -20.45
C MET A 127 -13.25 -14.42 -20.99
N HIS A 128 -13.32 -15.42 -20.12
CA HIS A 128 -13.36 -16.85 -20.46
C HIS A 128 -12.25 -17.30 -21.43
N ASN A 129 -11.12 -16.57 -21.46
CA ASN A 129 -9.98 -16.79 -22.35
C ASN A 129 -8.67 -16.85 -21.54
N LYS A 130 -8.06 -18.04 -21.48
CA LYS A 130 -6.81 -18.27 -20.73
C LYS A 130 -5.63 -17.47 -21.26
N GLY A 131 -5.52 -17.31 -22.58
CA GLY A 131 -4.42 -16.56 -23.21
C GLY A 131 -4.50 -15.06 -22.92
N ALA A 132 -5.71 -14.48 -23.01
CA ALA A 132 -5.93 -13.08 -22.66
C ALA A 132 -5.75 -12.83 -21.16
N ALA A 133 -6.19 -13.77 -20.31
CA ALA A 133 -5.97 -13.71 -18.87
C ALA A 133 -4.47 -13.75 -18.51
N PHE A 134 -3.70 -14.62 -19.18
CA PHE A 134 -2.26 -14.68 -19.02
C PHE A 134 -1.57 -13.38 -19.46
N PHE A 135 -1.99 -12.83 -20.61
CA PHE A 135 -1.51 -11.54 -21.09
C PHE A 135 -1.81 -10.41 -20.08
N THR A 136 -3.03 -10.40 -19.51
CA THR A 136 -3.40 -9.46 -18.42
C THR A 136 -2.43 -9.53 -17.24
N ALA A 137 -2.13 -10.73 -16.77
CA ALA A 137 -1.18 -10.91 -15.67
C ALA A 137 0.23 -10.44 -16.05
N LEU A 138 0.68 -10.67 -17.29
CA LEU A 138 1.97 -10.17 -17.77
C LEU A 138 2.02 -8.64 -17.79
N VAL A 139 0.97 -7.96 -18.23
CA VAL A 139 0.91 -6.48 -18.19
C VAL A 139 1.12 -5.97 -16.77
N PHE A 140 0.50 -6.60 -15.78
CA PHE A 140 0.69 -6.25 -14.38
C PHE A 140 2.10 -6.57 -13.88
N VAL A 141 2.59 -7.78 -14.13
CA VAL A 141 3.93 -8.24 -13.68
C VAL A 141 5.06 -7.39 -14.26
N MET A 142 4.91 -6.92 -15.49
CA MET A 142 5.94 -6.12 -16.18
C MET A 142 5.88 -4.63 -15.85
N ASN A 143 4.95 -4.17 -15.01
CA ASN A 143 4.88 -2.77 -14.62
C ASN A 143 6.05 -2.40 -13.68
N PRO A 144 6.95 -1.47 -14.06
CA PRO A 144 8.16 -1.19 -13.29
C PRO A 144 7.89 -0.47 -11.97
N ASN A 145 6.81 0.30 -11.86
CA ASN A 145 6.41 0.94 -10.60
C ASN A 145 5.96 -0.09 -9.56
N ILE A 146 5.16 -1.08 -9.99
CA ILE A 146 4.77 -2.23 -9.15
C ILE A 146 6.00 -3.08 -8.79
N LEU A 147 6.88 -3.36 -9.75
CA LEU A 147 8.11 -4.11 -9.54
C LEU A 147 9.02 -3.43 -8.52
N TYR A 148 9.13 -2.11 -8.55
CA TYR A 148 9.89 -1.39 -7.54
C TYR A 148 9.20 -1.47 -6.16
N LEU A 149 7.91 -1.13 -6.07
CA LEU A 149 7.21 -1.08 -4.79
C LEU A 149 7.13 -2.45 -4.10
N GLN A 150 7.06 -3.56 -4.86
CA GLN A 150 7.10 -4.89 -4.26
C GLN A 150 8.46 -5.22 -3.59
N SER A 151 9.53 -4.52 -3.93
CA SER A 151 10.82 -4.67 -3.25
C SER A 151 10.93 -3.85 -1.95
N THR A 152 9.89 -3.12 -1.56
CA THR A 152 9.88 -2.20 -0.41
C THR A 152 8.91 -2.65 0.68
N SER A 153 8.98 -2.02 1.85
CA SER A 153 8.01 -2.18 2.96
C SER A 153 6.79 -1.26 2.85
N MET A 154 6.56 -0.68 1.67
CA MET A 154 5.41 0.19 1.44
C MET A 154 4.09 -0.58 1.47
N THR A 155 2.99 0.11 1.83
CA THR A 155 1.69 -0.52 2.12
C THR A 155 0.80 -0.73 0.89
N GLU A 156 1.25 -0.29 -0.29
CA GLU A 156 0.49 -0.41 -1.54
C GLU A 156 0.26 -1.88 -1.93
N LEU A 157 1.30 -2.72 -1.93
CA LEU A 157 1.17 -4.14 -2.31
C LEU A 157 0.30 -4.95 -1.34
N PRO A 158 0.43 -4.82 0.00
CA PRO A 158 -0.51 -5.39 0.96
C PRO A 158 -1.97 -5.00 0.69
N LEU A 159 -2.25 -3.74 0.34
CA LEU A 159 -3.61 -3.35 -0.03
C LEU A 159 -4.05 -3.97 -1.37
N ILE A 160 -3.22 -3.90 -2.41
CA ILE A 160 -3.54 -4.42 -3.76
C ILE A 160 -3.94 -5.89 -3.70
N VAL A 161 -3.22 -6.72 -2.93
CA VAL A 161 -3.55 -8.14 -2.83
C VAL A 161 -4.92 -8.36 -2.21
N PHE A 162 -5.24 -7.67 -1.12
CA PHE A 162 -6.54 -7.84 -0.46
C PHE A 162 -7.68 -7.21 -1.25
N PHE A 163 -7.43 -6.09 -1.93
CA PHE A 163 -8.37 -5.48 -2.86
C PHE A 163 -8.75 -6.44 -3.99
N ILE A 164 -7.76 -7.04 -4.65
CA ILE A 164 -8.00 -7.98 -5.77
C ILE A 164 -8.69 -9.25 -5.30
N LEU A 165 -8.30 -9.78 -4.14
CA LEU A 165 -8.94 -10.96 -3.55
C LEU A 165 -10.40 -10.70 -3.19
N SER A 166 -10.69 -9.59 -2.48
CA SER A 166 -12.06 -9.21 -2.14
C SER A 166 -12.90 -9.05 -3.39
N SER A 167 -12.45 -8.22 -4.34
CA SER A 167 -13.16 -7.98 -5.60
C SER A 167 -13.38 -9.26 -6.42
N TYR A 168 -12.37 -10.16 -6.49
CA TYR A 168 -12.52 -11.43 -7.19
C TYR A 168 -13.61 -12.31 -6.59
N PHE A 169 -13.62 -12.50 -5.29
CA PHE A 169 -14.60 -13.33 -4.61
C PHE A 169 -15.98 -12.67 -4.60
N PHE A 170 -16.04 -11.35 -4.45
CA PHE A 170 -17.28 -10.58 -4.53
C PHE A 170 -17.92 -10.67 -5.92
N ILE A 171 -17.17 -10.48 -6.99
CA ILE A 171 -17.66 -10.62 -8.37
C ILE A 171 -18.11 -12.05 -8.64
N ARG A 172 -17.40 -13.07 -8.15
CA ARG A 172 -17.86 -14.46 -8.25
C ARG A 172 -19.18 -14.69 -7.56
N PHE A 173 -19.41 -14.06 -6.42
CA PHE A 173 -20.71 -14.10 -5.74
C PHE A 173 -21.79 -13.36 -6.53
N LEU A 174 -21.50 -12.18 -7.08
CA LEU A 174 -22.48 -11.46 -7.91
C LEU A 174 -22.92 -12.29 -9.15
N LEU A 175 -21.99 -13.04 -9.74
CA LEU A 175 -22.30 -13.89 -10.91
C LEU A 175 -23.06 -15.17 -10.53
N ASP A 176 -22.91 -15.66 -9.30
CA ASP A 176 -23.59 -16.85 -8.77
C ASP A 176 -23.85 -16.68 -7.26
N ASP A 177 -25.00 -16.10 -6.92
CA ASP A 177 -25.39 -15.73 -5.55
C ASP A 177 -25.76 -16.93 -4.65
N THR A 178 -25.71 -18.13 -5.19
CA THR A 178 -25.86 -19.38 -4.41
C THR A 178 -24.58 -19.75 -3.66
N LYS A 179 -23.43 -19.21 -4.08
CA LYS A 179 -22.11 -19.50 -3.51
C LYS A 179 -21.77 -18.58 -2.33
N LEU A 180 -22.49 -18.73 -1.23
CA LEU A 180 -22.31 -17.90 -0.03
C LEU A 180 -20.86 -17.87 0.49
N LEU A 181 -20.09 -18.96 0.32
CA LEU A 181 -18.68 -19.00 0.69
C LEU A 181 -17.84 -17.94 -0.05
N MET A 182 -18.24 -17.55 -1.28
CA MET A 182 -17.56 -16.48 -2.00
C MET A 182 -17.80 -15.12 -1.34
N LEU A 183 -19.01 -14.88 -0.84
CA LEU A 183 -19.33 -13.65 -0.10
C LEU A 183 -18.56 -13.59 1.23
N ILE A 184 -18.45 -14.70 1.95
CA ILE A 184 -17.66 -14.81 3.18
C ILE A 184 -16.18 -14.54 2.89
N ALA A 185 -15.64 -15.11 1.82
CA ALA A 185 -14.26 -14.87 1.41
C ALA A 185 -14.02 -13.40 1.01
N ALA A 186 -14.96 -12.80 0.25
CA ALA A 186 -14.90 -11.37 -0.08
C ALA A 186 -14.87 -10.51 1.18
N ALA A 187 -15.80 -10.75 2.12
CA ALA A 187 -15.84 -10.01 3.39
C ALA A 187 -14.56 -10.18 4.22
N GLY A 188 -13.99 -11.41 4.27
CA GLY A 188 -12.73 -11.67 4.97
C GLY A 188 -11.53 -10.94 4.37
N PHE A 189 -11.42 -10.90 3.04
CA PHE A 189 -10.38 -10.11 2.37
C PHE A 189 -10.67 -8.61 2.42
N GLY A 190 -11.95 -8.20 2.41
CA GLY A 190 -12.37 -6.83 2.68
C GLY A 190 -11.96 -6.36 4.08
N PHE A 191 -12.13 -7.22 5.10
CA PHE A 191 -11.60 -7.00 6.45
C PHE A 191 -10.08 -6.76 6.42
N CYS A 192 -9.31 -7.61 5.74
CA CYS A 192 -7.86 -7.41 5.62
C CYS A 192 -7.51 -6.11 4.86
N ALA A 193 -8.24 -5.78 3.79
CA ALA A 193 -8.07 -4.51 3.07
C ALA A 193 -8.34 -3.31 3.97
N SER A 194 -9.40 -3.36 4.79
CA SER A 194 -9.77 -2.28 5.71
C SER A 194 -8.77 -2.05 6.85
N LEU A 195 -7.93 -3.03 7.16
CA LEU A 195 -6.83 -2.93 8.11
C LEU A 195 -5.48 -2.63 7.43
N SER A 196 -5.44 -2.57 6.08
CA SER A 196 -4.21 -2.29 5.34
C SER A 196 -4.05 -0.81 5.00
N ARG A 197 -5.06 -0.16 4.44
CA ARG A 197 -5.11 1.27 4.08
C ARG A 197 -6.56 1.77 4.07
N TYR A 198 -6.76 3.07 4.16
CA TYR A 198 -8.10 3.67 4.14
C TYR A 198 -8.85 3.47 2.81
N ASP A 199 -8.15 3.20 1.71
CA ASP A 199 -8.75 2.74 0.44
C ASP A 199 -9.58 1.46 0.65
N GLY A 200 -9.16 0.58 1.58
CA GLY A 200 -9.90 -0.63 1.95
C GLY A 200 -11.25 -0.34 2.62
N TRP A 201 -11.38 0.80 3.33
CA TRP A 201 -12.68 1.24 3.86
C TRP A 201 -13.65 1.58 2.72
N ALA A 202 -13.14 2.32 1.71
CA ALA A 202 -13.94 2.63 0.53
C ALA A 202 -14.36 1.36 -0.24
N LEU A 203 -13.48 0.35 -0.31
CA LEU A 203 -13.80 -0.95 -0.92
C LEU A 203 -14.98 -1.62 -0.24
N VAL A 204 -14.91 -1.84 1.08
CA VAL A 204 -15.98 -2.55 1.81
C VAL A 204 -17.29 -1.77 1.80
N MET A 205 -17.24 -0.45 1.84
CA MET A 205 -18.42 0.41 1.70
C MET A 205 -19.04 0.27 0.30
N MET A 206 -18.22 0.25 -0.75
CA MET A 206 -18.72 0.08 -2.13
C MET A 206 -19.29 -1.32 -2.35
N GLU A 207 -18.63 -2.37 -1.86
CA GLU A 207 -19.11 -3.74 -1.98
C GLU A 207 -20.44 -3.91 -1.23
N ALA A 208 -20.60 -3.34 -0.03
CA ALA A 208 -21.88 -3.30 0.68
C ALA A 208 -22.96 -2.54 -0.12
N GLY A 209 -22.62 -1.35 -0.63
CA GLY A 209 -23.54 -0.57 -1.47
C GLY A 209 -23.97 -1.32 -2.74
N VAL A 210 -23.04 -2.02 -3.39
CA VAL A 210 -23.32 -2.86 -4.56
C VAL A 210 -24.20 -4.06 -4.18
N LEU A 211 -23.93 -4.69 -3.04
CA LEU A 211 -24.76 -5.81 -2.53
C LEU A 211 -26.19 -5.34 -2.24
N PHE A 212 -26.32 -4.16 -1.61
CA PHE A 212 -27.62 -3.52 -1.41
C PHE A 212 -28.34 -3.28 -2.74
N LEU A 213 -27.69 -2.67 -3.73
CA LEU A 213 -28.27 -2.43 -5.05
C LEU A 213 -28.68 -3.72 -5.77
N TYR A 214 -27.86 -4.77 -5.63
CA TYR A 214 -28.10 -6.08 -6.24
C TYR A 214 -29.38 -6.74 -5.73
N TYR A 215 -29.69 -6.64 -4.43
CA TYR A 215 -30.87 -7.25 -3.82
C TYR A 215 -32.05 -6.30 -3.64
N PHE A 216 -31.87 -5.01 -3.90
CA PHE A 216 -32.92 -4.00 -3.64
C PHE A 216 -34.25 -4.36 -4.32
N PRO A 217 -35.38 -4.39 -3.60
CA PRO A 217 -36.62 -4.98 -4.09
C PRO A 217 -37.42 -4.07 -5.04
N PHE A 218 -37.07 -2.78 -5.20
CA PHE A 218 -37.82 -1.85 -6.01
C PHE A 218 -37.25 -1.69 -7.42
N LYS A 219 -38.11 -1.42 -8.41
CA LYS A 219 -37.68 -1.04 -9.76
C LYS A 219 -37.04 0.33 -9.74
N PHE A 220 -35.76 0.39 -10.03
CA PHE A 220 -35.12 1.64 -10.41
C PHE A 220 -35.11 1.70 -11.95
N ASN A 221 -35.65 2.77 -12.52
CA ASN A 221 -35.67 2.90 -13.98
C ASN A 221 -34.30 3.42 -14.48
N TRP A 222 -33.40 2.51 -14.77
CA TRP A 222 -32.07 2.81 -15.29
C TRP A 222 -32.05 3.12 -16.79
N GLY A 223 -33.22 3.32 -17.42
CA GLY A 223 -33.34 3.63 -18.85
C GLY A 223 -32.52 4.82 -19.33
N TRP A 224 -32.16 5.73 -18.42
CA TRP A 224 -31.30 6.88 -18.72
C TRP A 224 -29.86 6.48 -19.04
N PHE A 225 -29.41 5.32 -18.56
CA PHE A 225 -28.07 4.79 -18.80
C PHE A 225 -28.02 3.66 -19.84
N GLY A 226 -29.08 3.46 -20.65
CA GLY A 226 -29.15 2.37 -21.63
C GLY A 226 -29.23 0.97 -21.01
N LEU A 227 -29.56 0.87 -19.72
CA LEU A 227 -29.58 -0.37 -18.94
C LEU A 227 -30.92 -1.12 -19.05
N GLN A 228 -31.77 -0.79 -20.05
CA GLN A 228 -33.08 -1.42 -20.25
C GLN A 228 -33.01 -2.94 -20.49
N ASP A 229 -31.89 -3.45 -20.98
CA ASP A 229 -31.71 -4.86 -21.36
C ASP A 229 -30.96 -5.69 -20.32
N GLU A 230 -30.49 -5.07 -19.22
CA GLU A 230 -29.97 -5.88 -18.13
C GLU A 230 -31.12 -6.44 -17.30
N PRO A 231 -31.16 -7.77 -17.12
CA PRO A 231 -31.90 -8.29 -16.01
C PRO A 231 -31.12 -7.98 -14.72
N ILE A 232 -31.02 -6.70 -14.32
CA ILE A 232 -31.00 -6.48 -12.89
C ILE A 232 -32.24 -7.23 -12.45
N PRO A 233 -32.16 -8.16 -11.48
CA PRO A 233 -33.31 -8.96 -11.13
C PRO A 233 -34.39 -8.12 -10.42
N PHE A 234 -34.75 -7.00 -11.01
CA PHE A 234 -35.94 -6.22 -10.75
C PHE A 234 -37.13 -6.95 -11.41
N ILE A 235 -37.31 -8.21 -11.04
CA ILE A 235 -38.58 -8.81 -11.18
C ILE A 235 -39.52 -7.97 -10.31
N VAL A 236 -40.48 -7.32 -10.95
CA VAL A 236 -41.64 -6.84 -10.23
C VAL A 236 -42.18 -8.05 -9.51
N ALA A 237 -41.92 -8.12 -8.21
CA ALA A 237 -42.46 -9.18 -7.41
C ALA A 237 -43.98 -9.04 -7.54
N SER A 238 -44.58 -9.89 -8.34
CA SER A 238 -46.03 -9.89 -8.57
C SER A 238 -46.80 -10.28 -7.32
N THR A 239 -46.08 -10.63 -6.22
CA THR A 239 -46.67 -11.02 -4.95
C THR A 239 -45.84 -10.47 -3.78
N LYS A 240 -46.53 -10.06 -2.72
CA LYS A 240 -45.93 -9.63 -1.43
C LYS A 240 -44.87 -10.63 -0.91
N GLN A 241 -45.09 -11.94 -1.12
CA GLN A 241 -44.19 -13.00 -0.71
C GLN A 241 -42.80 -12.90 -1.39
N LYS A 242 -42.75 -12.68 -2.71
CA LYS A 242 -41.48 -12.55 -3.45
C LYS A 242 -40.69 -11.30 -3.02
N LEU A 243 -41.39 -10.23 -2.65
CA LEU A 243 -40.78 -9.02 -2.07
C LEU A 243 -40.15 -9.30 -0.71
N LEU A 244 -40.86 -10.02 0.15
CA LEU A 244 -40.37 -10.42 1.46
C LEU A 244 -39.16 -11.36 1.36
N ASP A 245 -39.23 -12.38 0.50
CA ASP A 245 -38.11 -13.32 0.28
C ASP A 245 -36.84 -12.60 -0.20
N ARG A 246 -37.01 -11.58 -1.05
CA ARG A 246 -35.90 -10.79 -1.53
C ARG A 246 -35.33 -9.87 -0.44
N TRP A 247 -36.18 -9.28 0.37
CA TRP A 247 -35.79 -8.49 1.51
C TRP A 247 -35.02 -9.31 2.55
N HIS A 248 -35.49 -10.50 2.89
CA HIS A 248 -34.76 -11.40 3.79
C HIS A 248 -33.41 -11.87 3.23
N LYS A 249 -33.31 -12.06 1.90
CA LYS A 249 -32.03 -12.32 1.25
C LYS A 249 -31.09 -11.13 1.36
N LEU A 250 -31.56 -9.90 1.13
CA LEU A 250 -30.80 -8.68 1.30
C LEU A 250 -30.30 -8.57 2.74
N GLU A 251 -31.22 -8.61 3.70
CA GLU A 251 -30.91 -8.48 5.12
C GLU A 251 -29.86 -9.50 5.58
N GLY A 252 -30.06 -10.77 5.30
CA GLY A 252 -29.14 -11.81 5.72
C GLY A 252 -27.73 -11.71 5.11
N ARG A 253 -27.64 -11.37 3.81
CA ARG A 253 -26.35 -11.25 3.11
C ARG A 253 -25.63 -9.94 3.43
N GLU A 254 -26.39 -8.85 3.54
CA GLU A 254 -25.84 -7.56 3.95
C GLU A 254 -25.30 -7.62 5.37
N LEU A 255 -26.08 -8.18 6.31
CA LEU A 255 -25.63 -8.34 7.70
C LEU A 255 -24.37 -9.22 7.78
N LEU A 256 -24.35 -10.36 7.07
CA LEU A 256 -23.17 -11.23 7.02
C LEU A 256 -21.94 -10.49 6.50
N PHE A 257 -22.07 -9.82 5.35
CA PHE A 257 -20.97 -9.13 4.71
C PHE A 257 -20.47 -7.95 5.57
N THR A 258 -21.37 -7.07 6.00
CA THR A 258 -20.99 -5.88 6.77
C THR A 258 -20.41 -6.23 8.12
N THR A 259 -20.98 -7.21 8.84
CA THR A 259 -20.42 -7.65 10.14
C THR A 259 -18.98 -8.11 9.99
N LEU A 260 -18.65 -8.90 8.96
CA LEU A 260 -17.29 -9.41 8.76
C LEU A 260 -16.35 -8.34 8.19
N ALA A 261 -16.77 -7.64 7.13
CA ALA A 261 -15.89 -6.71 6.41
C ALA A 261 -15.61 -5.42 7.22
N PHE A 262 -16.62 -4.87 7.91
CA PHE A 262 -16.48 -3.65 8.70
C PHE A 262 -15.88 -3.89 10.09
N PHE A 263 -15.75 -5.14 10.51
CA PHE A 263 -15.13 -5.47 11.80
C PHE A 263 -13.68 -4.96 11.89
N GLY A 264 -12.95 -4.89 10.77
CA GLY A 264 -11.61 -4.29 10.74
C GLY A 264 -11.62 -2.79 11.09
N ILE A 265 -12.59 -2.05 10.56
CA ILE A 265 -12.78 -0.64 10.89
C ILE A 265 -13.09 -0.49 12.39
N PHE A 266 -14.01 -1.32 12.90
CA PHE A 266 -14.38 -1.31 14.32
C PHE A 266 -13.18 -1.60 15.24
N ILE A 267 -12.38 -2.64 14.94
CA ILE A 267 -11.17 -2.96 15.71
C ILE A 267 -10.19 -1.79 15.71
N TRP A 268 -9.98 -1.12 14.57
CA TRP A 268 -9.07 0.01 14.48
C TRP A 268 -9.53 1.21 15.32
N LEU A 269 -10.80 1.55 15.25
CA LEU A 269 -11.39 2.62 16.07
C LEU A 269 -11.32 2.29 17.56
N LEU A 270 -11.62 1.05 17.93
CA LEU A 270 -11.53 0.57 19.30
C LEU A 270 -10.08 0.60 19.83
N TRP A 271 -9.11 0.13 19.01
CA TRP A 271 -7.69 0.18 19.35
C TRP A 271 -7.23 1.63 19.55
N SER A 272 -7.60 2.53 18.63
CA SER A 272 -7.26 3.96 18.74
C SER A 272 -7.83 4.58 20.01
N TYR A 273 -9.07 4.23 20.38
CA TYR A 273 -9.67 4.68 21.63
C TYR A 273 -8.93 4.14 22.87
N LEU A 274 -8.63 2.84 22.91
CA LEU A 274 -8.00 2.23 24.07
C LEU A 274 -6.54 2.64 24.28
N ILE A 275 -5.78 2.86 23.21
CA ILE A 275 -4.34 3.15 23.29
C ILE A 275 -4.06 4.66 23.24
N LEU A 276 -4.80 5.40 22.41
CA LEU A 276 -4.54 6.82 22.14
C LEU A 276 -5.58 7.75 22.81
N GLY A 277 -6.67 7.18 23.36
CA GLY A 277 -7.76 7.94 24.01
C GLY A 277 -8.74 8.60 23.03
N ASP A 278 -8.53 8.47 21.72
CA ASP A 278 -9.36 9.09 20.67
C ASP A 278 -9.58 8.10 19.51
N PRO A 279 -10.83 7.66 19.25
CA PRO A 279 -11.13 6.73 18.17
C PRO A 279 -10.83 7.30 16.79
N LEU A 280 -10.82 8.63 16.64
CA LEU A 280 -10.55 9.34 15.39
C LEU A 280 -9.17 10.03 15.37
N TYR A 281 -8.23 9.58 16.20
CA TYR A 281 -6.87 10.11 16.31
C TYR A 281 -6.19 10.33 14.94
N PHE A 282 -6.40 9.44 13.99
CA PHE A 282 -5.84 9.53 12.64
C PHE A 282 -6.35 10.72 11.82
N THR A 283 -7.46 11.38 12.21
CA THR A 283 -8.04 12.54 11.51
C THR A 283 -7.61 13.89 12.10
N HIS A 284 -7.35 13.94 13.41
CA HIS A 284 -7.06 15.23 14.08
C HIS A 284 -5.66 15.32 14.71
N SER A 285 -4.92 14.24 14.80
CA SER A 285 -3.58 14.29 15.38
C SER A 285 -2.64 15.18 14.54
N GLN A 286 -1.58 15.67 15.16
CA GLN A 286 -0.50 16.39 14.47
C GLN A 286 0.13 15.57 13.33
N PHE A 287 -0.02 14.25 13.36
CA PHE A 287 0.48 13.32 12.35
C PHE A 287 -0.55 13.02 11.24
N SER A 288 -1.79 13.50 11.37
CA SER A 288 -2.84 13.26 10.36
C SER A 288 -2.47 13.88 9.01
N ALA A 289 -2.97 13.28 7.93
CA ALA A 289 -2.75 13.78 6.59
C ALA A 289 -3.19 15.25 6.45
N ASN A 290 -4.33 15.61 7.03
CA ASN A 290 -4.82 16.98 7.03
C ASN A 290 -3.84 17.94 7.72
N SER A 291 -3.38 17.62 8.93
CA SER A 291 -2.42 18.47 9.68
C SER A 291 -1.11 18.67 8.90
N GLN A 292 -0.61 17.63 8.26
CA GLN A 292 0.60 17.72 7.42
C GLN A 292 0.41 18.62 6.20
N GLN A 293 -0.81 18.70 5.65
CA GLN A 293 -1.10 19.45 4.43
C GLN A 293 -1.48 20.92 4.69
N MET A 294 -1.77 21.29 5.92
CA MET A 294 -2.12 22.66 6.28
C MET A 294 -1.05 23.68 5.89
N GLY A 295 0.25 23.29 5.98
CA GLY A 295 1.36 24.13 5.53
C GLY A 295 1.32 24.44 4.04
N TRP A 296 1.02 23.45 3.20
CA TRP A 296 0.87 23.65 1.75
C TRP A 296 -0.43 24.39 1.41
N LEU A 297 -1.50 24.15 2.16
CA LEU A 297 -2.75 24.89 1.98
C LEU A 297 -2.55 26.39 2.26
N ALA A 298 -1.86 26.75 3.36
CA ALA A 298 -1.54 28.14 3.69
C ALA A 298 -0.68 28.84 2.61
N LYS A 299 0.17 28.08 1.92
CA LYS A 299 0.98 28.58 0.80
C LYS A 299 0.22 28.58 -0.54
N GLY A 300 -1.05 28.15 -0.60
CA GLY A 300 -1.83 27.99 -1.83
C GLY A 300 -1.31 26.84 -2.73
N GLN A 301 -0.52 25.91 -2.18
CA GLN A 301 0.11 24.82 -2.91
C GLN A 301 -0.66 23.49 -2.78
N LEU A 302 -1.97 23.54 -2.63
CA LEU A 302 -2.85 22.37 -2.63
C LEU A 302 -3.82 22.43 -3.82
N PRO A 303 -3.37 22.03 -5.02
CA PRO A 303 -4.05 22.40 -6.27
C PRO A 303 -5.42 21.73 -6.46
N ALA A 304 -5.62 20.55 -5.89
CA ALA A 304 -6.86 19.76 -6.02
C ALA A 304 -7.89 20.07 -4.92
N TYR A 305 -7.50 20.77 -3.84
CA TYR A 305 -8.37 21.03 -2.70
C TYR A 305 -9.60 21.83 -3.11
N HIS A 306 -10.80 21.28 -2.84
CA HIS A 306 -12.11 21.79 -3.23
C HIS A 306 -12.28 22.08 -4.74
N LYS A 307 -11.43 21.48 -5.60
CA LYS A 307 -11.50 21.61 -7.04
C LYS A 307 -11.66 20.23 -7.71
N PRO A 308 -12.91 19.77 -7.94
CA PRO A 308 -13.17 18.39 -8.38
C PRO A 308 -12.53 18.06 -9.74
N ILE A 309 -12.49 19.01 -10.66
CA ILE A 309 -11.86 18.81 -11.98
C ILE A 309 -10.36 18.65 -11.83
N MET A 310 -9.72 19.44 -10.97
CA MET A 310 -8.29 19.30 -10.72
C MET A 310 -7.96 17.98 -10.01
N ALA A 311 -8.76 17.56 -9.03
CA ALA A 311 -8.60 16.24 -8.38
C ALA A 311 -8.69 15.11 -9.41
N LEU A 312 -9.65 15.20 -10.34
CA LEU A 312 -9.81 14.25 -11.44
C LEU A 312 -8.58 14.25 -12.37
N ILE A 313 -8.09 15.44 -12.79
CA ILE A 313 -6.92 15.56 -13.67
C ILE A 313 -5.67 14.97 -13.00
N TYR A 314 -5.38 15.38 -11.77
CA TYR A 314 -4.18 14.89 -11.05
C TYR A 314 -4.18 13.38 -10.90
N TYR A 315 -5.28 12.79 -10.45
CA TYR A 315 -5.31 11.35 -10.22
C TYR A 315 -5.34 10.55 -11.53
N THR A 316 -6.06 11.04 -12.56
CA THR A 316 -6.05 10.40 -13.88
C THR A 316 -4.65 10.41 -14.48
N ALA A 317 -3.98 11.56 -14.52
CA ALA A 317 -2.63 11.68 -15.05
C ALA A 317 -1.64 10.78 -14.28
N THR A 318 -1.69 10.82 -12.94
CA THR A 318 -0.82 9.98 -12.09
C THR A 318 -1.05 8.48 -12.34
N SER A 319 -2.32 8.06 -12.48
CA SER A 319 -2.66 6.67 -12.79
C SER A 319 -2.18 6.24 -14.18
N MET A 320 -2.31 7.13 -15.16
CA MET A 320 -1.83 6.87 -16.53
C MET A 320 -0.30 6.74 -16.57
N GLU A 321 0.42 7.65 -15.94
CA GLU A 321 1.88 7.60 -15.91
C GLU A 321 2.42 6.43 -15.11
N SER A 322 1.80 6.10 -13.96
CA SER A 322 2.18 4.92 -13.17
C SER A 322 1.95 3.60 -13.91
N SER A 323 0.99 3.56 -14.82
CA SER A 323 0.66 2.35 -15.60
C SER A 323 1.39 2.30 -16.95
N GLY A 324 1.97 3.41 -17.37
CA GLY A 324 2.45 3.67 -18.73
C GLY A 324 1.36 4.30 -19.58
N THR A 325 1.58 5.54 -19.99
CA THR A 325 0.55 6.40 -20.64
C THR A 325 -0.08 5.76 -21.86
N LEU A 326 0.72 5.12 -22.73
CA LEU A 326 0.21 4.42 -23.94
C LEU A 326 -0.73 3.27 -23.57
N LEU A 327 -0.34 2.48 -22.58
CA LEU A 327 -1.14 1.34 -22.10
C LEU A 327 -2.43 1.80 -21.42
N ALA A 328 -2.36 2.87 -20.64
CA ALA A 328 -3.53 3.43 -19.99
C ALA A 328 -4.56 3.99 -20.99
N CYS A 329 -4.10 4.62 -22.09
CA CYS A 329 -4.98 5.02 -23.18
C CYS A 329 -5.72 3.81 -23.80
N ILE A 330 -5.01 2.69 -24.00
CA ILE A 330 -5.63 1.45 -24.50
C ILE A 330 -6.65 0.90 -23.51
N ALA A 331 -6.37 0.96 -22.20
CA ALA A 331 -7.30 0.50 -21.17
C ALA A 331 -8.65 1.23 -21.22
N ILE A 332 -8.68 2.52 -21.55
CA ILE A 332 -9.92 3.29 -21.69
C ILE A 332 -10.84 2.63 -22.74
N PHE A 333 -10.30 2.23 -23.90
CA PHE A 333 -11.09 1.49 -24.90
C PHE A 333 -11.55 0.13 -24.36
N GLY A 334 -10.74 -0.53 -23.53
CA GLY A 334 -11.11 -1.77 -22.86
C GLY A 334 -12.27 -1.57 -21.88
N VAL A 335 -12.27 -0.52 -21.08
CA VAL A 335 -13.37 -0.15 -20.17
C VAL A 335 -14.66 0.12 -20.97
N VAL A 336 -14.57 0.91 -22.05
CA VAL A 336 -15.72 1.20 -22.91
C VAL A 336 -16.26 -0.09 -23.54
N ALA A 337 -15.38 -0.94 -24.09
CA ALA A 337 -15.80 -2.23 -24.68
C ALA A 337 -16.46 -3.13 -23.64
N PHE A 338 -15.96 -3.18 -22.39
CA PHE A 338 -16.59 -3.94 -21.31
C PHE A 338 -17.97 -3.38 -20.94
N GLY A 339 -18.07 -2.06 -20.78
CA GLY A 339 -19.34 -1.38 -20.46
C GLY A 339 -20.40 -1.53 -21.56
N LEU A 340 -20.00 -1.69 -22.83
CA LEU A 340 -20.89 -1.92 -23.97
C LEU A 340 -21.23 -3.40 -24.19
N ASN A 341 -20.52 -4.33 -23.54
CA ASN A 341 -20.79 -5.76 -23.70
C ASN A 341 -22.06 -6.18 -22.96
N LYS A 342 -23.14 -6.35 -23.71
CA LYS A 342 -24.46 -6.74 -23.16
C LYS A 342 -24.50 -8.20 -22.65
N GLU A 343 -23.57 -9.05 -23.05
CA GLU A 343 -23.49 -10.44 -22.60
C GLU A 343 -22.91 -10.54 -21.18
N MET A 344 -22.12 -9.51 -20.75
CA MET A 344 -21.56 -9.46 -19.41
C MET A 344 -22.62 -9.02 -18.41
N ARG A 345 -23.06 -9.99 -17.61
CA ARG A 345 -24.04 -9.76 -16.54
C ARG A 345 -23.43 -8.87 -15.44
N TYR A 346 -24.19 -7.90 -14.95
CA TYR A 346 -23.78 -6.98 -13.86
C TYR A 346 -22.54 -6.13 -14.16
N ARG A 347 -22.21 -5.87 -15.43
CA ARG A 347 -21.02 -5.13 -15.83
C ARG A 347 -20.82 -3.79 -15.11
N TRP A 348 -21.89 -3.03 -14.88
CA TRP A 348 -21.81 -1.74 -14.19
C TRP A 348 -21.52 -1.89 -12.69
N LEU A 349 -22.10 -2.91 -12.03
CA LEU A 349 -21.78 -3.22 -10.63
C LEU A 349 -20.34 -3.69 -10.48
N ILE A 350 -19.83 -4.47 -11.43
CA ILE A 350 -18.44 -4.90 -11.49
C ILE A 350 -17.51 -3.68 -11.67
N LEU A 351 -17.87 -2.76 -12.58
CA LEU A 351 -17.09 -1.51 -12.76
C LEU A 351 -17.06 -0.66 -11.49
N LEU A 352 -18.19 -0.52 -10.79
CA LEU A 352 -18.24 0.24 -9.52
C LEU A 352 -17.23 -0.31 -8.50
N VAL A 353 -17.18 -1.63 -8.32
CA VAL A 353 -16.23 -2.28 -7.39
C VAL A 353 -14.79 -2.07 -7.85
N LEU A 354 -14.49 -2.32 -9.13
CA LEU A 354 -13.13 -2.23 -9.65
C LEU A 354 -12.57 -0.80 -9.63
N PHE A 355 -13.42 0.21 -9.82
CA PHE A 355 -12.99 1.62 -9.83
C PHE A 355 -12.96 2.29 -8.46
N VAL A 356 -13.15 1.55 -7.37
CA VAL A 356 -13.06 2.09 -6.00
C VAL A 356 -11.76 2.88 -5.77
N PRO A 357 -10.56 2.38 -6.15
CA PRO A 357 -9.32 3.15 -5.93
C PRO A 357 -9.32 4.50 -6.66
N PHE A 358 -9.95 4.56 -7.83
CA PHE A 358 -10.09 5.80 -8.59
C PHE A 358 -10.97 6.82 -7.84
N PHE A 359 -12.17 6.41 -7.45
CA PHE A 359 -13.12 7.28 -6.76
C PHE A 359 -12.59 7.75 -5.40
N PHE A 360 -11.97 6.85 -4.65
CA PHE A 360 -11.39 7.15 -3.35
C PHE A 360 -10.28 8.19 -3.46
N ASN A 361 -9.30 8.00 -4.35
CA ASN A 361 -8.18 8.92 -4.45
C ASN A 361 -8.59 10.29 -5.04
N VAL A 362 -9.53 10.35 -5.98
CA VAL A 362 -10.10 11.62 -6.43
C VAL A 362 -10.80 12.35 -5.28
N LEU A 363 -11.57 11.62 -4.46
CA LEU A 363 -12.26 12.18 -3.31
C LEU A 363 -11.28 12.71 -2.24
N THR A 364 -10.24 11.94 -1.92
CA THR A 364 -9.22 12.34 -0.91
C THR A 364 -8.41 13.55 -1.36
N LEU A 365 -8.08 13.67 -2.65
CA LEU A 365 -7.47 14.86 -3.22
C LEU A 365 -8.39 16.07 -3.13
N PHE A 366 -9.68 15.90 -3.46
CA PHE A 366 -10.67 16.95 -3.37
C PHE A 366 -10.86 17.44 -1.92
N LEU A 367 -10.88 16.52 -0.97
CA LEU A 367 -11.06 16.83 0.47
C LEU A 367 -9.76 17.32 1.14
N GLY A 368 -8.61 17.34 0.45
CA GLY A 368 -7.32 17.70 1.04
C GLY A 368 -6.81 16.66 2.05
N GLN A 369 -7.23 15.41 1.95
CA GLN A 369 -6.74 14.29 2.77
C GLN A 369 -5.56 13.56 2.11
N SER A 370 -5.26 13.87 0.86
CA SER A 370 -4.06 13.44 0.15
C SER A 370 -3.55 14.55 -0.76
N ILE A 371 -2.28 14.49 -1.10
CA ILE A 371 -1.63 15.41 -2.04
C ILE A 371 -0.82 14.61 -3.03
N ILE A 372 -0.87 15.01 -4.29
CA ILE A 372 -0.02 14.50 -5.36
C ILE A 372 0.56 15.70 -6.09
N PHE A 373 1.86 15.68 -6.32
CA PHE A 373 2.53 16.57 -7.26
C PHE A 373 3.08 15.74 -8.41
N LEU A 374 2.76 16.14 -9.64
CA LEU A 374 3.12 15.43 -10.86
C LEU A 374 3.81 16.39 -11.84
N PRO A 375 5.01 16.08 -12.34
CA PRO A 375 5.67 16.91 -13.36
C PRO A 375 4.77 17.14 -14.57
N GLY A 376 4.77 18.36 -15.10
CA GLY A 376 3.90 18.74 -16.22
C GLY A 376 2.45 19.10 -15.87
N VAL A 377 1.96 18.73 -14.68
CA VAL A 377 0.64 19.12 -14.16
C VAL A 377 0.76 20.10 -13.00
N THR A 378 1.73 19.88 -12.12
CA THR A 378 2.01 20.76 -10.98
C THR A 378 2.79 21.99 -11.44
N PRO A 379 2.42 23.22 -11.02
CA PRO A 379 3.15 24.43 -11.33
C PRO A 379 4.62 24.37 -10.86
N ILE A 380 5.54 24.86 -11.69
CA ILE A 380 6.99 24.77 -11.44
C ILE A 380 7.43 25.58 -10.20
N ASN A 381 6.65 26.60 -9.82
CA ASN A 381 6.91 27.45 -8.67
C ASN A 381 6.49 26.83 -7.33
N PHE A 382 5.93 25.60 -7.34
CA PHE A 382 5.60 24.90 -6.10
C PHE A 382 6.89 24.37 -5.45
N GLU A 383 6.83 24.18 -4.11
CA GLU A 383 7.94 23.62 -3.34
C GLU A 383 8.37 22.24 -3.84
N TRP A 384 7.40 21.44 -4.28
CA TRP A 384 7.62 20.11 -4.86
C TRP A 384 6.91 19.98 -6.19
N THR A 385 7.56 19.34 -7.15
CA THR A 385 6.98 19.04 -8.47
C THR A 385 6.69 17.54 -8.65
N LEU A 386 7.26 16.68 -7.80
CA LEU A 386 7.04 15.25 -7.77
C LEU A 386 6.87 14.81 -6.30
N PHE A 387 5.69 14.27 -5.96
CA PHE A 387 5.41 13.78 -4.62
C PHE A 387 4.17 12.87 -4.61
N ASN A 388 4.23 11.75 -3.88
CA ASN A 388 3.13 10.79 -3.69
C ASN A 388 2.55 10.21 -5.00
N VAL A 389 3.30 10.21 -6.09
CA VAL A 389 2.86 9.66 -7.39
C VAL A 389 2.60 8.15 -7.31
N ARG A 390 3.16 7.47 -6.30
CA ARG A 390 2.90 6.06 -6.02
C ARG A 390 1.40 5.71 -5.82
N TYR A 391 0.57 6.69 -5.46
CA TYR A 391 -0.89 6.44 -5.33
C TYR A 391 -1.54 6.07 -6.67
N GLY A 392 -0.94 6.44 -7.81
CA GLY A 392 -1.40 6.02 -9.13
C GLY A 392 -1.27 4.51 -9.38
N VAL A 393 -0.38 3.80 -8.67
CA VAL A 393 -0.20 2.35 -8.85
C VAL A 393 -1.41 1.53 -8.43
N MET A 394 -2.31 2.11 -7.61
CA MET A 394 -3.56 1.46 -7.24
C MET A 394 -4.47 1.15 -8.44
N MET A 395 -4.29 1.88 -9.56
CA MET A 395 -5.03 1.64 -10.81
C MET A 395 -4.34 0.64 -11.75
N VAL A 396 -3.09 0.28 -11.52
CA VAL A 396 -2.35 -0.64 -12.41
C VAL A 396 -3.05 -2.00 -12.59
N PRO A 397 -3.60 -2.65 -11.54
CA PRO A 397 -4.34 -3.90 -11.71
C PRO A 397 -5.56 -3.76 -12.62
N ILE A 398 -6.31 -2.67 -12.46
CA ILE A 398 -7.54 -2.38 -13.21
C ILE A 398 -7.20 -2.05 -14.67
N ILE A 399 -6.19 -1.21 -14.88
CA ILE A 399 -5.70 -0.85 -16.22
C ILE A 399 -5.22 -2.12 -16.94
N SER A 400 -4.44 -2.97 -16.27
CA SER A 400 -3.98 -4.26 -16.82
C SER A 400 -5.16 -5.16 -17.21
N LEU A 401 -6.20 -5.22 -16.37
CA LEU A 401 -7.40 -6.01 -16.63
C LEU A 401 -8.11 -5.55 -17.91
N PHE A 402 -8.29 -4.25 -18.11
CA PHE A 402 -9.00 -3.72 -19.27
C PHE A 402 -8.16 -3.71 -20.55
N ILE A 403 -6.82 -3.64 -20.47
CA ILE A 403 -5.93 -3.93 -21.61
C ILE A 403 -6.13 -5.37 -22.07
N GLY A 404 -6.11 -6.34 -21.12
CA GLY A 404 -6.36 -7.74 -21.42
C GLY A 404 -7.75 -8.01 -21.95
N TYR A 405 -8.75 -7.28 -21.44
CA TYR A 405 -10.12 -7.37 -21.96
C TYR A 405 -10.18 -6.94 -23.43
N LEU A 406 -9.61 -5.79 -23.77
CA LEU A 406 -9.54 -5.34 -25.16
C LEU A 406 -8.76 -6.32 -26.05
N PHE A 407 -7.65 -6.86 -25.54
CA PHE A 407 -6.87 -7.90 -26.22
C PHE A 407 -7.75 -9.15 -26.50
N SER A 408 -8.60 -9.56 -25.55
CA SER A 408 -9.50 -10.71 -25.74
C SER A 408 -10.50 -10.51 -26.87
N GLN A 409 -11.03 -9.28 -26.99
CA GLN A 409 -12.02 -8.89 -28.03
C GLN A 409 -11.39 -8.61 -29.39
N SER A 410 -10.07 -8.41 -29.42
CA SER A 410 -9.36 -8.02 -30.65
C SER A 410 -9.06 -9.23 -31.56
N LYS A 411 -9.06 -8.98 -32.90
CA LYS A 411 -8.55 -9.91 -33.89
C LYS A 411 -7.01 -9.94 -33.88
N THR A 412 -6.39 -10.84 -34.64
CA THR A 412 -4.93 -11.07 -34.66
C THR A 412 -4.12 -9.78 -34.82
N PHE A 413 -4.50 -8.88 -35.73
CA PHE A 413 -3.80 -7.60 -35.93
C PHE A 413 -3.90 -6.70 -34.67
N GLY A 414 -5.08 -6.56 -34.09
CA GLY A 414 -5.26 -5.77 -32.86
C GLY A 414 -4.47 -6.36 -31.69
N ARG A 415 -4.42 -7.69 -31.54
CA ARG A 415 -3.59 -8.35 -30.51
C ARG A 415 -2.09 -8.09 -30.72
N ALA A 416 -1.62 -8.16 -31.98
CA ALA A 416 -0.23 -7.84 -32.30
C ALA A 416 0.09 -6.38 -32.01
N LEU A 417 -0.82 -5.46 -32.31
CA LEU A 417 -0.66 -4.03 -31.99
C LEU A 417 -0.58 -3.80 -30.48
N ILE A 418 -1.52 -4.35 -29.69
CA ILE A 418 -1.53 -4.20 -28.22
C ILE A 418 -0.26 -4.80 -27.62
N GLY A 419 0.15 -6.00 -28.06
CA GLY A 419 1.40 -6.64 -27.62
C GLY A 419 2.64 -5.84 -28.01
N GLY A 420 2.66 -5.27 -29.21
CA GLY A 420 3.74 -4.38 -29.69
C GLY A 420 3.84 -3.10 -28.85
N LEU A 421 2.71 -2.50 -28.47
CA LEU A 421 2.70 -1.31 -27.60
C LEU A 421 3.16 -1.64 -26.17
N LEU A 422 2.84 -2.82 -25.64
CA LEU A 422 3.42 -3.28 -24.38
C LEU A 422 4.94 -3.40 -24.47
N LEU A 423 5.45 -4.04 -25.51
CA LEU A 423 6.90 -4.15 -25.73
C LEU A 423 7.57 -2.78 -25.88
N LEU A 424 6.96 -1.88 -26.65
CA LEU A 424 7.45 -0.51 -26.81
C LEU A 424 7.49 0.24 -25.47
N GLN A 425 6.45 0.11 -24.65
CA GLN A 425 6.42 0.70 -23.31
C GLN A 425 7.53 0.12 -22.42
N CYS A 426 7.75 -1.20 -22.46
CA CYS A 426 8.84 -1.83 -21.70
C CYS A 426 10.21 -1.33 -22.17
N VAL A 427 10.40 -1.15 -23.48
CA VAL A 427 11.64 -0.55 -24.05
C VAL A 427 11.81 0.88 -23.55
N PHE A 428 10.77 1.69 -23.54
CA PHE A 428 10.85 3.08 -23.05
C PHE A 428 11.25 3.15 -21.58
N PHE A 429 10.74 2.26 -20.74
CA PHE A 429 11.20 2.17 -19.35
C PHE A 429 12.65 1.68 -19.26
N PHE A 430 13.03 0.69 -20.05
CA PHE A 430 14.37 0.11 -20.01
C PHE A 430 15.47 1.10 -20.45
N ILE A 431 15.22 1.91 -21.47
CA ILE A 431 16.17 2.95 -21.94
C ILE A 431 16.09 4.25 -21.13
N GLY A 432 15.21 4.33 -20.11
CA GLY A 432 15.05 5.51 -19.27
C GLY A 432 14.31 6.68 -19.94
N PHE A 433 13.65 6.44 -21.09
CA PHE A 433 12.81 7.45 -21.73
C PHE A 433 11.55 7.75 -20.94
N THR A 434 10.95 6.73 -20.33
CA THR A 434 9.87 6.89 -19.36
C THR A 434 10.43 6.60 -17.97
N PRO A 435 10.32 7.53 -17.01
CA PRO A 435 10.83 7.33 -15.65
C PRO A 435 9.98 6.32 -14.88
N VAL A 436 10.61 5.59 -13.96
CA VAL A 436 9.91 4.80 -12.95
C VAL A 436 9.54 5.76 -11.81
N LEU A 437 8.34 6.34 -11.91
CA LEU A 437 7.90 7.45 -11.06
C LEU A 437 7.94 7.12 -9.57
N ALA A 438 7.51 5.91 -9.19
CA ALA A 438 7.56 5.48 -7.80
C ALA A 438 9.00 5.42 -7.26
N LEU A 439 9.97 5.01 -8.10
CA LEU A 439 11.39 5.03 -7.70
C LEU A 439 11.91 6.47 -7.58
N GLN A 440 11.58 7.33 -8.55
CA GLN A 440 12.02 8.73 -8.50
C GLN A 440 11.47 9.46 -7.28
N ASP A 441 10.19 9.27 -6.95
CA ASP A 441 9.54 9.82 -5.76
C ASP A 441 10.28 9.37 -4.48
N GLY A 442 10.59 8.08 -4.38
CA GLY A 442 11.40 7.54 -3.27
C GLY A 442 12.80 8.15 -3.19
N LEU A 443 13.49 8.28 -4.34
CA LEU A 443 14.85 8.83 -4.39
C LEU A 443 14.92 10.33 -4.04
N ILE A 444 13.90 11.11 -4.41
CA ILE A 444 13.79 12.51 -3.97
C ILE A 444 13.66 12.57 -2.45
N GLY A 445 12.82 11.72 -1.86
CA GLY A 445 12.71 11.59 -0.41
C GLY A 445 14.05 11.24 0.25
N LEU A 446 14.76 10.25 -0.30
CA LEU A 446 16.07 9.84 0.19
C LEU A 446 17.10 10.97 0.10
N SER A 447 17.18 11.67 -1.04
CA SER A 447 18.14 12.76 -1.25
C SER A 447 17.89 13.93 -0.30
N SER A 448 16.65 14.25 0.01
CA SER A 448 16.31 15.29 0.98
C SER A 448 16.76 14.94 2.40
N LEU A 449 16.73 13.67 2.77
CA LEU A 449 17.18 13.17 4.06
C LEU A 449 18.73 13.06 4.11
N THR A 450 19.33 12.45 3.12
CA THR A 450 20.79 12.24 3.07
C THR A 450 21.57 13.53 2.82
N GLY A 451 21.01 14.48 2.07
CA GLY A 451 21.63 15.78 1.81
C GLY A 451 21.73 16.66 3.07
N LYS A 452 20.84 16.44 4.05
CA LYS A 452 20.82 17.24 5.30
C LYS A 452 21.61 16.60 6.45
N LEU A 453 21.77 15.28 6.49
CA LEU A 453 22.14 14.57 7.72
C LEU A 453 23.31 13.56 7.63
N PRO A 454 24.06 13.38 6.51
CA PRO A 454 25.04 12.30 6.43
C PRO A 454 26.15 12.44 7.49
N ASP A 455 26.56 13.66 7.84
CA ASP A 455 27.61 13.91 8.81
C ASP A 455 27.18 13.54 10.24
N ALA A 456 25.96 13.90 10.64
CA ALA A 456 25.40 13.54 11.95
C ALA A 456 25.22 12.03 12.08
N GLN A 457 24.71 11.36 11.04
CA GLN A 457 24.55 9.91 11.00
C GLN A 457 25.91 9.20 11.12
N ASN A 458 26.91 9.64 10.36
CA ASN A 458 28.26 9.09 10.40
C ASN A 458 28.95 9.35 11.73
N TRP A 459 28.75 10.54 12.31
CA TRP A 459 29.30 10.89 13.61
C TRP A 459 28.72 10.00 14.70
N LEU A 460 27.38 9.85 14.74
CA LEU A 460 26.71 9.01 15.71
C LEU A 460 27.14 7.54 15.60
N SER A 461 27.26 7.02 14.38
CA SER A 461 27.72 5.65 14.14
C SER A 461 29.12 5.36 14.68
N LYS A 462 29.97 6.39 14.81
CA LYS A 462 31.33 6.26 15.34
C LYS A 462 31.43 6.53 16.85
N ASN A 463 30.51 7.30 17.40
CA ASN A 463 30.63 7.83 18.77
C ASN A 463 29.56 7.26 19.73
N TYR A 464 28.50 6.64 19.21
CA TYR A 464 27.54 5.99 20.09
C TYR A 464 28.16 4.75 20.75
N ASP A 465 28.21 4.80 22.08
CA ASP A 465 28.81 3.74 22.88
C ASP A 465 27.79 2.81 23.52
N SER A 466 26.68 3.32 24.01
CA SER A 466 25.52 2.59 24.55
C SER A 466 24.54 3.54 25.24
N GLY A 467 23.44 2.99 25.76
CA GLY A 467 22.48 3.66 26.63
C GLY A 467 21.35 4.34 25.88
N LEU A 468 20.35 4.80 26.63
CA LEU A 468 19.10 5.29 26.05
C LEU A 468 19.30 6.63 25.32
N ILE A 469 18.66 6.71 24.15
CA ILE A 469 18.65 7.90 23.30
C ILE A 469 17.26 8.51 23.30
N LEU A 470 17.14 9.76 23.71
CA LEU A 470 15.93 10.56 23.56
C LEU A 470 15.94 11.25 22.19
N MET A 471 14.96 10.98 21.34
CA MET A 471 14.83 11.59 20.02
C MET A 471 13.38 11.67 19.52
N ASP A 472 13.08 12.70 18.73
CA ASP A 472 11.84 12.80 17.99
C ASP A 472 11.96 12.01 16.67
N ASP A 473 11.38 10.80 16.66
CA ASP A 473 11.41 9.92 15.49
C ASP A 473 10.46 10.39 14.37
N TYR A 474 9.55 11.30 14.64
CA TYR A 474 8.61 11.81 13.65
C TYR A 474 9.31 12.64 12.55
N LYS A 475 10.21 13.53 12.94
CA LYS A 475 10.97 14.36 11.98
C LYS A 475 12.10 13.60 11.27
N ARG A 476 12.29 12.33 11.61
CA ARG A 476 13.31 11.44 11.02
C ARG A 476 14.69 12.08 11.03
N THR A 477 15.05 12.57 12.18
CA THR A 477 16.32 13.21 12.46
C THR A 477 17.50 12.36 12.01
N LEU A 478 17.44 11.06 12.30
CA LEU A 478 18.44 10.06 11.96
C LEU A 478 17.78 8.74 11.62
N SER A 479 18.38 7.98 10.72
CA SER A 479 17.90 6.64 10.38
C SER A 479 18.35 5.63 11.44
N ILE A 480 17.40 5.09 12.20
CA ILE A 480 17.68 4.05 13.19
C ILE A 480 18.14 2.77 12.49
N ILE A 481 17.56 2.43 11.35
CA ILE A 481 17.92 1.24 10.54
C ILE A 481 19.39 1.30 10.10
N LYS A 482 19.88 2.51 9.74
CA LYS A 482 21.26 2.72 9.26
C LYS A 482 22.25 3.05 10.38
N SER A 483 21.81 3.09 11.63
CA SER A 483 22.63 3.36 12.80
C SER A 483 22.98 2.07 13.56
N PRO A 484 23.97 2.07 14.45
CA PRO A 484 24.24 0.94 15.34
C PRO A 484 23.24 0.84 16.50
N ILE A 485 22.31 1.79 16.63
CA ILE A 485 21.39 1.91 17.76
C ILE A 485 20.43 0.73 17.79
N PRO A 486 20.31 -0.02 18.89
CA PRO A 486 19.25 -0.99 19.08
C PRO A 486 17.90 -0.28 19.27
N MET A 487 16.81 -0.83 18.75
CA MET A 487 15.49 -0.22 18.87
C MET A 487 15.05 -0.04 20.34
N GLN A 488 15.47 -0.94 21.22
CA GLN A 488 15.17 -0.88 22.66
C GLN A 488 15.84 0.30 23.38
N ASP A 489 16.87 0.91 22.79
CA ASP A 489 17.60 2.03 23.38
C ASP A 489 17.00 3.38 22.96
N VAL A 490 15.95 3.39 22.15
CA VAL A 490 15.30 4.63 21.67
C VAL A 490 14.11 4.98 22.56
N ILE A 491 14.13 6.19 23.15
CA ILE A 491 12.98 6.83 23.79
C ILE A 491 12.34 7.76 22.77
N TYR A 492 11.10 7.46 22.39
CA TYR A 492 10.30 8.27 21.46
C TYR A 492 8.87 8.41 21.98
N ILE A 493 8.05 9.22 21.34
CA ILE A 493 6.68 9.59 21.76
C ILE A 493 5.75 8.38 22.10
N GLY A 494 6.03 7.21 21.56
CA GLY A 494 5.28 5.96 21.85
C GLY A 494 5.69 5.23 23.12
N ASN A 495 6.79 5.62 23.78
CA ASN A 495 7.33 4.96 24.97
C ASN A 495 6.84 5.61 26.27
N LYS A 496 5.57 5.44 26.60
CA LYS A 496 5.03 5.95 27.86
C LYS A 496 5.41 5.05 29.06
N PRO A 497 5.75 5.60 30.23
CA PRO A 497 5.83 7.04 30.58
C PRO A 497 7.19 7.68 30.29
N TYR A 498 8.16 6.94 29.74
CA TYR A 498 9.54 7.40 29.55
C TYR A 498 9.67 8.68 28.72
N TRP A 499 8.81 8.84 27.70
CA TRP A 499 8.81 10.03 26.85
C TRP A 499 8.42 11.27 27.64
N GLU A 500 7.26 11.24 28.29
CA GLU A 500 6.71 12.37 29.04
C GLU A 500 7.66 12.77 30.20
N GLU A 501 8.20 11.80 30.91
CA GLU A 501 9.15 12.07 32.00
C GLU A 501 10.49 12.61 31.48
N SER A 502 10.97 12.16 30.32
CA SER A 502 12.19 12.66 29.70
C SER A 502 12.05 14.08 29.16
N LEU A 503 10.85 14.52 28.78
CA LEU A 503 10.61 15.91 28.38
C LEU A 503 10.75 16.89 29.57
N VAL A 504 10.55 16.42 30.81
CA VAL A 504 10.67 17.25 32.04
C VAL A 504 12.04 17.07 32.70
N ALA A 505 12.59 15.88 32.67
CA ALA A 505 13.84 15.51 33.32
C ALA A 505 14.63 14.52 32.43
N PRO A 506 15.22 14.98 31.33
CA PRO A 506 15.90 14.11 30.38
C PRO A 506 17.05 13.30 30.99
N GLU A 507 17.75 13.87 31.99
CA GLU A 507 18.85 13.20 32.71
C GLU A 507 18.41 11.97 33.51
N LYS A 508 17.10 11.78 33.74
CA LYS A 508 16.60 10.61 34.48
C LYS A 508 16.83 9.32 33.71
N TYR A 509 16.66 9.37 32.39
CA TYR A 509 16.72 8.18 31.54
C TYR A 509 17.76 8.29 30.43
N ALA A 510 17.82 9.45 29.73
CA ALA A 510 18.62 9.58 28.53
C ALA A 510 20.11 9.64 28.83
N ARG A 511 20.91 8.84 28.14
CA ARG A 511 22.34 9.00 28.03
C ARG A 511 22.70 9.94 26.87
N TRP A 512 21.92 9.86 25.79
CA TRP A 512 22.06 10.67 24.61
C TRP A 512 20.75 11.42 24.33
N ILE A 513 20.87 12.64 23.84
CA ILE A 513 19.72 13.43 23.36
C ILE A 513 20.05 13.90 21.95
N ILE A 514 19.18 13.63 21.00
CA ILE A 514 19.30 14.09 19.63
C ILE A 514 18.15 15.05 19.37
N ILE A 515 18.49 16.31 19.11
CA ILE A 515 17.55 17.40 18.90
C ILE A 515 17.68 17.87 17.46
N GLN A 516 16.61 17.84 16.70
CA GLN A 516 16.53 18.45 15.38
C GLN A 516 15.84 19.81 15.49
N ARG A 517 16.27 20.76 14.67
CA ARG A 517 15.65 22.09 14.61
C ARG A 517 14.16 21.98 14.34
N ASP A 518 13.36 22.70 15.13
CA ASP A 518 11.90 22.73 15.08
C ASP A 518 11.21 21.38 15.36
N ASP A 519 11.88 20.38 15.97
CA ASP A 519 11.25 19.19 16.50
C ASP A 519 10.63 19.41 17.89
N GLU A 520 9.99 18.39 18.44
CA GLU A 520 9.36 18.50 19.76
C GLU A 520 10.37 18.71 20.88
N LEU A 521 11.58 18.12 20.78
CA LEU A 521 12.65 18.31 21.74
C LEU A 521 13.28 19.69 21.64
N TRP A 522 13.39 20.23 20.41
CA TRP A 522 13.81 21.60 20.20
C TRP A 522 12.88 22.58 20.91
N ASN A 523 11.58 22.49 20.63
CA ASN A 523 10.59 23.42 21.18
C ASN A 523 10.41 23.27 22.71
N LYS A 524 10.43 22.02 23.23
CA LYS A 524 10.13 21.75 24.63
C LYS A 524 11.34 21.74 25.57
N ILE A 525 12.53 21.42 25.07
CA ILE A 525 13.74 21.29 25.90
C ILE A 525 14.76 22.38 25.56
N TYR A 526 15.05 22.59 24.27
CA TYR A 526 16.13 23.47 23.86
C TYR A 526 15.72 24.94 23.89
N GLU A 527 14.51 25.30 23.50
CA GLU A 527 14.01 26.67 23.57
C GLU A 527 13.43 27.07 24.93
N ASP A 528 13.05 26.11 25.78
CA ASP A 528 12.61 26.41 27.15
C ASP A 528 13.81 26.83 28.04
N PRO A 529 13.84 28.05 28.60
CA PRO A 529 15.00 28.52 29.35
C PRO A 529 15.34 27.68 30.58
N ALA A 530 14.34 27.12 31.27
CA ALA A 530 14.53 26.30 32.45
C ALA A 530 15.11 24.94 32.13
N LEU A 531 14.57 24.29 31.08
CA LEU A 531 15.02 22.97 30.62
C LEU A 531 16.35 23.07 29.84
N ASN A 532 16.58 24.16 29.12
CA ASN A 532 17.88 24.44 28.48
C ASN A 532 19.00 24.56 29.51
N GLY A 533 18.79 25.32 30.60
CA GLY A 533 19.75 25.40 31.70
C GLY A 533 20.04 24.03 32.33
N ARG A 534 18.99 23.19 32.47
CA ARG A 534 19.12 21.83 32.98
C ARG A 534 19.84 20.91 31.98
N LEU A 535 19.57 21.05 30.67
CA LEU A 535 20.25 20.33 29.60
C LEU A 535 21.79 20.57 29.71
N TYR A 536 22.22 21.81 29.72
CA TYR A 536 23.67 22.14 29.82
C TYR A 536 24.31 21.81 31.19
N LYS A 537 23.49 21.66 32.25
CA LYS A 537 23.98 21.21 33.55
C LYS A 537 24.36 19.73 33.57
N TYR A 538 23.55 18.87 32.92
CA TYR A 538 23.71 17.43 32.99
C TYR A 538 24.28 16.78 31.73
N PHE A 539 24.34 17.52 30.62
CA PHE A 539 24.80 17.02 29.34
C PHE A 539 25.85 17.95 28.72
N THR A 540 26.80 17.33 28.02
CA THR A 540 27.75 18.03 27.16
C THR A 540 27.29 17.91 25.70
N LYS A 541 27.39 19.03 24.98
CA LYS A 541 27.08 19.05 23.56
C LYS A 541 28.26 18.50 22.77
N GLU A 542 28.12 17.31 22.20
CA GLU A 542 29.16 16.55 21.50
C GLU A 542 29.19 16.81 19.99
N TYR A 543 28.01 17.14 19.39
CA TYR A 543 27.90 17.42 17.97
C TYR A 543 26.96 18.59 17.71
N THR A 544 27.33 19.42 16.73
CA THR A 544 26.53 20.58 16.30
C THR A 544 26.57 20.71 14.78
N SER A 545 25.41 20.82 14.17
CA SER A 545 25.23 21.33 12.81
C SER A 545 24.11 22.38 12.78
N ASN A 546 23.80 22.92 11.61
CA ASN A 546 22.70 23.87 11.46
C ASN A 546 21.34 23.24 11.77
N GLU A 547 21.20 21.92 11.65
CA GLU A 547 19.94 21.18 11.75
C GLU A 547 19.88 20.27 12.98
N ILE A 548 21.02 19.79 13.50
CA ILE A 548 21.07 18.77 14.55
C ILE A 548 22.06 19.13 15.66
N LEU A 549 21.60 18.92 16.88
CA LEU A 549 22.41 18.96 18.09
C LEU A 549 22.38 17.56 18.73
N ILE A 550 23.55 17.04 19.13
CA ILE A 550 23.66 15.81 19.90
C ILE A 550 24.33 16.08 21.21
N PHE A 551 23.67 15.67 22.28
CA PHE A 551 24.16 15.83 23.65
C PHE A 551 24.43 14.46 24.27
N LYS A 552 25.46 14.37 25.09
CA LYS A 552 25.79 13.18 25.87
C LYS A 552 25.77 13.55 27.36
N ARG A 553 25.18 12.69 28.18
CA ARG A 553 25.13 12.89 29.63
C ARG A 553 26.54 12.86 30.21
N ASN A 554 26.84 13.83 31.03
CA ASN A 554 28.10 13.90 31.76
C ASN A 554 28.26 12.66 32.65
N SER A 555 29.44 12.04 32.70
CA SER A 555 29.73 11.01 33.68
C SER A 555 29.50 11.61 35.06
N VAL A 556 28.58 11.06 35.83
CA VAL A 556 28.48 11.35 37.26
C VAL A 556 29.81 10.90 37.84
N PRO A 557 30.57 11.76 38.55
CA PRO A 557 31.69 11.27 39.35
C PRO A 557 31.12 10.19 40.27
N GLU A 558 31.67 8.99 40.24
CA GLU A 558 31.36 7.99 41.23
C GLU A 558 31.60 8.68 42.58
N SER A 559 30.51 8.93 43.33
CA SER A 559 30.61 9.36 44.71
C SER A 559 31.23 8.20 45.47
N ASN A 560 32.54 8.36 45.79
CA ASN A 560 33.22 7.50 46.75
C ASN A 560 32.43 7.38 48.05
#